data_b6463a3f803e7f44a707ff9fddf2b7ca
#
_entry.id   b6463a3f803e7f44a707ff9fddf2b7ca
#
_cell.length_a   1.000
_cell.length_b   1.000
_cell.length_c   1.000
_cell.angle_alpha   90.00
_cell.angle_beta   90.00
_cell.angle_gamma   90.00
#
_symmetry.space_group_name_H-M   'P 1'
#
loop_
_entity.id
_entity.type
_entity.pdbx_description
1 polymer ?
#
loop_
_entity_poly.entity_id
_entity_poly.type
_entity_poly.pdbx_seq_one_letter_code
_entity_poly.pdbx_strand_id
1 'polypeptide(L)'
;IGLYNKYGRLRTLIRRYIFKFFGKKIIKIIDPTLKNLKLDEEEIDAWIRDQYMHPIESLHTLDEVLNWCKYNNIEYISSIPSSDFDYNYQNIFEKKSAGSFFSRFISQISMIFNSLGSDGGLFVVIGKKQKN
;
A
#
# COMPACT_ATOMS: atom_id res chain seq x y z
N ILE A 1 12.92 -5.12 3.18
CA ILE A 1 11.82 -4.35 3.80
C ILE A 1 12.27 -2.90 3.97
N GLY A 2 13.37 -2.62 4.67
CA GLY A 2 13.86 -1.25 4.85
C GLY A 2 14.21 -0.53 3.54
N LEU A 3 14.72 -1.23 2.54
CA LEU A 3 15.02 -0.67 1.22
C LEU A 3 13.74 -0.31 0.46
N TYR A 4 12.72 -1.15 0.54
CA TYR A 4 11.43 -0.87 -0.09
C TYR A 4 10.75 0.35 0.52
N ASN A 5 10.69 0.44 1.85
CA ASN A 5 10.14 1.61 2.53
C ASN A 5 10.95 2.89 2.22
N LYS A 6 12.27 2.80 2.17
CA LYS A 6 13.12 3.94 1.78
C LYS A 6 12.89 4.34 0.33
N TYR A 7 12.79 3.37 -0.57
CA TYR A 7 12.53 3.63 -2.00
C TYR A 7 11.13 4.21 -2.22
N GLY A 8 10.10 3.67 -1.58
CA GLY A 8 8.75 4.20 -1.63
C GLY A 8 8.67 5.63 -1.09
N ARG A 9 9.26 5.90 0.08
CA ARG A 9 9.37 7.25 0.64
C ARG A 9 10.12 8.20 -0.29
N LEU A 10 11.23 7.76 -0.87
CA LEU A 10 12.00 8.57 -1.81
C LEU A 10 11.17 8.89 -3.07
N ARG A 11 10.45 7.92 -3.63
CA ARG A 11 9.56 8.12 -4.77
C ARG A 11 8.47 9.13 -4.45
N THR A 12 7.82 9.01 -3.30
CA THR A 12 6.79 9.95 -2.84
C THR A 12 7.36 11.36 -2.66
N LEU A 13 8.52 11.49 -2.03
CA LEU A 13 9.21 12.78 -1.88
C LEU A 13 9.54 13.41 -3.24
N ILE A 14 10.11 12.64 -4.17
CA ILE A 14 10.43 13.12 -5.51
C ILE A 14 9.17 13.59 -6.23
N ARG A 15 8.08 12.82 -6.18
CA ARG A 15 6.79 13.22 -6.77
C ARG A 15 6.28 14.54 -6.18
N ARG A 16 6.32 14.69 -4.86
CA ARG A 16 5.90 15.93 -4.18
C ARG A 16 6.77 17.12 -4.55
N TYR A 17 8.09 16.94 -4.65
CA TYR A 17 9.00 18.01 -5.12
C TYR A 17 8.71 18.39 -6.58
N ILE A 18 8.53 17.43 -7.47
CA ILE A 18 8.17 17.69 -8.88
C ILE A 18 6.86 18.47 -8.94
N PHE A 19 5.83 18.06 -8.18
CA PHE A 19 4.56 18.79 -8.14
C PHE A 19 4.72 20.23 -7.65
N LYS A 20 5.49 20.41 -6.57
CA LYS A 20 5.72 21.74 -5.97
C LYS A 20 6.41 22.73 -6.94
N PHE A 21 7.35 22.24 -7.76
CA PHE A 21 8.12 23.09 -8.66
C PHE A 21 7.49 23.26 -10.03
N PHE A 22 6.84 22.26 -10.55
CA PHE A 22 6.39 22.20 -11.95
C PHE A 22 4.86 22.25 -12.12
N GLY A 23 4.12 22.07 -11.05
CA GLY A 23 2.65 22.17 -11.06
C GLY A 23 1.93 21.08 -11.86
N LYS A 24 0.61 21.24 -11.99
CA LYS A 24 -0.30 20.25 -12.60
C LYS A 24 0.07 19.86 -14.04
N LYS A 25 0.54 20.79 -14.85
CA LYS A 25 0.77 20.56 -16.28
C LYS A 25 1.83 19.49 -16.54
N ILE A 26 2.90 19.50 -15.77
CA ILE A 26 3.98 18.52 -15.92
C ILE A 26 3.60 17.18 -15.33
N ILE A 27 2.85 17.17 -14.23
CA ILE A 27 2.34 15.93 -13.66
C ILE A 27 1.46 15.16 -14.65
N LYS A 28 0.56 15.83 -15.36
CA LYS A 28 -0.26 15.22 -16.43
C LYS A 28 0.58 14.53 -17.53
N ILE A 29 1.80 15.01 -17.75
CA ILE A 29 2.71 14.45 -18.76
C ILE A 29 3.55 13.30 -18.19
N ILE A 30 3.96 13.36 -16.93
CA ILE A 30 4.92 12.43 -16.33
C ILE A 30 4.22 11.24 -15.65
N ASP A 31 3.02 11.45 -15.09
CA ASP A 31 2.30 10.39 -14.39
C ASP A 31 1.74 9.37 -15.39
N PRO A 32 2.21 8.10 -15.33
CA PRO A 32 1.74 7.06 -16.25
C PRO A 32 0.24 6.78 -16.12
N THR A 33 -0.31 6.95 -14.91
CA THR A 33 -1.72 6.70 -14.63
C THR A 33 -2.59 7.75 -15.32
N LEU A 34 -2.22 9.02 -15.21
CA LEU A 34 -2.95 10.12 -15.89
C LEU A 34 -2.81 10.05 -17.41
N LYS A 35 -1.74 9.44 -17.94
CA LYS A 35 -1.60 9.22 -19.39
C LYS A 35 -2.51 8.14 -19.93
N ASN A 36 -2.71 7.08 -19.15
CA ASN A 36 -3.39 5.85 -19.59
C ASN A 36 -4.90 5.88 -19.31
N LEU A 37 -5.34 6.69 -18.36
CA LEU A 37 -6.75 6.84 -18.01
C LEU A 37 -7.32 8.04 -18.76
N LYS A 38 -8.46 7.83 -19.42
CA LYS A 38 -9.28 8.91 -20.00
C LYS A 38 -10.13 9.53 -18.89
N LEU A 39 -9.48 10.29 -18.03
CA LEU A 39 -10.11 11.00 -16.91
C LEU A 39 -10.57 12.38 -17.37
N ASP A 40 -11.68 12.84 -16.84
CA ASP A 40 -12.11 14.24 -17.00
C ASP A 40 -11.27 15.18 -16.10
N GLU A 41 -11.47 16.49 -16.22
CA GLU A 41 -10.68 17.47 -15.45
C GLU A 41 -10.92 17.38 -13.93
N GLU A 42 -12.13 17.02 -13.50
CA GLU A 42 -12.47 16.87 -12.08
C GLU A 42 -11.82 15.63 -11.48
N GLU A 43 -11.84 14.52 -12.21
CA GLU A 43 -11.19 13.28 -11.84
C GLU A 43 -9.67 13.43 -11.78
N ILE A 44 -9.08 14.15 -12.74
CA ILE A 44 -7.65 14.47 -12.72
C ILE A 44 -7.29 15.31 -11.50
N ASP A 45 -8.11 16.30 -11.15
CA ASP A 45 -7.88 17.15 -9.98
C ASP A 45 -8.06 16.38 -8.66
N ALA A 46 -9.01 15.45 -8.60
CA ALA A 46 -9.18 14.55 -7.47
C ALA A 46 -7.95 13.64 -7.31
N TRP A 47 -7.48 13.02 -8.40
CA TRP A 47 -6.27 12.21 -8.42
C TRP A 47 -5.04 12.97 -7.95
N ILE A 48 -4.82 14.19 -8.47
CA ILE A 48 -3.69 15.02 -8.09
C ILE A 48 -3.75 15.37 -6.61
N ARG A 49 -4.92 15.72 -6.07
CA ARG A 49 -5.08 16.00 -4.62
C ARG A 49 -4.73 14.80 -3.78
N ASP A 50 -5.21 13.62 -4.15
CA ASP A 50 -4.96 12.39 -3.42
C ASP A 50 -3.47 12.00 -3.46
N GLN A 51 -2.89 11.93 -4.64
CA GLN A 51 -1.53 11.39 -4.83
C GLN A 51 -0.40 12.37 -4.51
N TYR A 52 -0.61 13.68 -4.71
CA TYR A 52 0.46 14.67 -4.62
C TYR A 52 0.29 15.70 -3.48
N MET A 53 -0.94 15.92 -3.05
CA MET A 53 -1.25 16.94 -2.04
C MET A 53 -1.64 16.35 -0.68
N HIS A 54 -1.68 15.03 -0.56
CA HIS A 54 -2.03 14.38 0.71
C HIS A 54 -1.01 14.81 1.80
N PRO A 55 -1.47 15.42 2.91
CA PRO A 55 -0.56 16.03 3.87
C PRO A 55 0.27 15.01 4.65
N ILE A 56 -0.30 13.82 4.86
CA ILE A 56 0.33 12.76 5.66
C ILE A 56 0.14 11.45 4.92
N GLU A 57 1.25 10.90 4.43
CA GLU A 57 1.31 9.57 3.85
C GLU A 57 2.43 8.81 4.54
N SER A 58 2.11 7.67 5.13
CA SER A 58 3.08 6.81 5.77
C SER A 58 3.08 5.44 5.11
N LEU A 59 4.28 4.91 4.89
CA LEU A 59 4.47 3.58 4.31
C LEU A 59 4.79 2.60 5.45
N HIS A 60 4.05 1.52 5.50
CA HIS A 60 4.15 0.52 6.56
C HIS A 60 4.45 -0.85 5.98
N THR A 61 5.16 -1.66 6.76
CA THR A 61 5.36 -3.07 6.48
C THR A 61 4.25 -3.89 7.14
N LEU A 62 4.03 -5.10 6.63
CA LEU A 62 3.10 -6.03 7.25
C LEU A 62 3.47 -6.32 8.71
N ASP A 63 4.77 -6.44 9.00
CA ASP A 63 5.25 -6.68 10.37
C ASP A 63 4.95 -5.51 11.32
N GLU A 64 5.06 -4.26 10.85
CA GLU A 64 4.65 -3.09 11.64
C GLU A 64 3.16 -3.14 11.98
N VAL A 65 2.31 -3.45 11.00
CA VAL A 65 0.86 -3.54 11.21
C VAL A 65 0.49 -4.70 12.13
N LEU A 66 1.15 -5.85 12.01
CA LEU A 66 0.96 -6.97 12.94
C LEU A 66 1.37 -6.62 14.37
N ASN A 67 2.45 -5.85 14.55
CA ASN A 67 2.83 -5.34 15.85
C ASN A 67 1.78 -4.37 16.43
N TRP A 68 1.21 -3.48 15.61
CA TRP A 68 0.10 -2.63 16.07
C TRP A 68 -1.12 -3.43 16.48
N CYS A 69 -1.47 -4.46 15.73
CA CYS A 69 -2.54 -5.37 16.11
C CYS A 69 -2.28 -5.96 17.50
N LYS A 70 -1.08 -6.47 17.73
CA LYS A 70 -0.67 -7.04 19.01
C LYS A 70 -0.74 -6.02 20.17
N TYR A 71 -0.19 -4.81 19.99
CA TYR A 71 -0.20 -3.77 21.02
C TYR A 71 -1.62 -3.26 21.35
N ASN A 72 -2.55 -3.38 20.42
CA ASN A 72 -3.91 -2.90 20.59
C ASN A 72 -4.93 -4.03 20.90
N ASN A 73 -4.48 -5.21 21.29
CA ASN A 73 -5.34 -6.38 21.54
C ASN A 73 -6.26 -6.69 20.34
N ILE A 74 -5.70 -6.64 19.14
CA ILE A 74 -6.36 -7.02 17.89
C ILE A 74 -5.76 -8.35 17.45
N GLU A 75 -6.60 -9.37 17.36
CA GLU A 75 -6.22 -10.67 16.84
C GLU A 75 -6.14 -10.60 15.32
N TYR A 76 -5.01 -11.02 14.75
CA TYR A 76 -4.88 -11.16 13.30
C TYR A 76 -5.80 -12.28 12.80
N ILE A 77 -6.54 -12.02 11.73
CA ILE A 77 -7.41 -13.00 11.07
C ILE A 77 -6.78 -13.40 9.73
N SER A 78 -6.60 -12.46 8.83
CA SER A 78 -6.04 -12.72 7.51
C SER A 78 -5.42 -11.47 6.88
N SER A 79 -4.75 -11.64 5.74
CA SER A 79 -4.27 -10.51 4.93
C SER A 79 -4.42 -10.77 3.44
N ILE A 80 -4.48 -9.68 2.67
CA ILE A 80 -4.48 -9.70 1.21
C ILE A 80 -3.34 -8.80 0.73
N PRO A 81 -2.33 -9.32 0.01
CA PRO A 81 -2.13 -10.74 -0.30
C PRO A 81 -1.82 -11.56 0.97
N SER A 82 -1.98 -12.87 0.86
CA SER A 82 -1.72 -13.79 1.96
C SER A 82 -0.27 -13.73 2.42
N SER A 83 -0.06 -13.67 3.72
CA SER A 83 1.26 -13.61 4.34
C SER A 83 1.94 -14.96 4.54
N ASP A 84 1.21 -16.05 4.38
CA ASP A 84 1.66 -17.45 4.51
C ASP A 84 1.57 -18.26 3.21
N PHE A 85 1.32 -17.58 2.07
CA PHE A 85 1.13 -18.18 0.74
C PHE A 85 -0.14 -19.02 0.56
N ASP A 86 -1.04 -19.02 1.53
CA ASP A 86 -2.37 -19.58 1.33
C ASP A 86 -3.28 -18.57 0.62
N TYR A 87 -3.36 -18.65 -0.69
CA TYR A 87 -4.14 -17.74 -1.54
C TYR A 87 -5.62 -18.15 -1.67
N ASN A 88 -6.13 -18.98 -0.78
CA ASN A 88 -7.55 -19.25 -0.72
C ASN A 88 -8.30 -18.10 -0.06
N TYR A 89 -8.92 -17.25 -0.87
CA TYR A 89 -9.70 -16.07 -0.42
C TYR A 89 -11.20 -16.30 -0.38
N GLN A 90 -11.67 -17.57 -0.40
CA GLN A 90 -13.10 -17.86 -0.34
C GLN A 90 -13.76 -17.32 0.93
N ASN A 91 -13.02 -17.31 2.04
CA ASN A 91 -13.47 -16.71 3.29
C ASN A 91 -12.34 -15.87 3.92
N ILE A 92 -12.39 -14.57 3.69
CA ILE A 92 -11.40 -13.63 4.22
C ILE A 92 -11.48 -13.45 5.75
N PHE A 93 -12.59 -13.86 6.36
CA PHE A 93 -12.79 -13.81 7.82
C PHE A 93 -12.40 -15.12 8.51
N GLU A 94 -11.96 -16.11 7.78
CA GLU A 94 -11.37 -17.31 8.35
C GLU A 94 -9.97 -17.02 8.87
N LYS A 95 -9.70 -17.50 10.09
CA LYS A 95 -8.43 -17.27 10.74
C LYS A 95 -7.32 -18.04 10.01
N LYS A 96 -6.37 -17.29 9.48
CA LYS A 96 -5.17 -17.81 8.82
C LYS A 96 -3.93 -17.57 9.66
N SER A 97 -2.85 -18.26 9.31
CA SER A 97 -1.55 -17.98 9.89
C SER A 97 -1.02 -16.62 9.42
N ALA A 98 -0.41 -15.86 10.31
CA ALA A 98 0.35 -14.66 9.92
C ALA A 98 1.67 -15.01 9.20
N GLY A 99 1.98 -16.29 9.05
CA GLY A 99 3.19 -16.77 8.42
C GLY A 99 4.47 -16.50 9.22
N SER A 100 5.58 -17.01 8.73
CA SER A 100 6.90 -16.70 9.26
C SER A 100 7.38 -15.32 8.82
N PHE A 101 8.41 -14.79 9.46
CA PHE A 101 9.07 -13.55 9.00
C PHE A 101 9.48 -13.64 7.52
N PHE A 102 10.02 -14.79 7.13
CA PHE A 102 10.48 -15.00 5.76
C PHE A 102 9.34 -15.08 4.75
N SER A 103 8.23 -15.76 5.08
CA SER A 103 7.05 -15.79 4.19
C SER A 103 6.44 -14.40 4.01
N ARG A 104 6.32 -13.61 5.08
CA ARG A 104 5.87 -12.22 5.02
C ARG A 104 6.80 -11.34 4.19
N PHE A 105 8.12 -11.53 4.33
CA PHE A 105 9.12 -10.81 3.54
C PHE A 105 8.96 -11.08 2.04
N ILE A 106 8.85 -12.36 1.65
CA ILE A 106 8.67 -12.75 0.24
C ILE A 106 7.32 -12.25 -0.28
N SER A 107 6.25 -12.39 0.49
CA SER A 107 4.94 -11.86 0.12
C SER A 107 4.99 -10.36 -0.18
N GLN A 108 5.66 -9.58 0.67
CA GLN A 108 5.83 -8.13 0.46
C GLN A 108 6.72 -7.80 -0.75
N ILE A 109 7.73 -8.60 -1.06
CA ILE A 109 8.52 -8.43 -2.28
C ILE A 109 7.67 -8.76 -3.52
N SER A 110 6.88 -9.83 -3.47
CA SER A 110 6.03 -10.22 -4.60
C SER A 110 5.01 -9.15 -4.98
N MET A 111 4.56 -8.35 -4.00
CA MET A 111 3.67 -7.20 -4.26
C MET A 111 4.29 -6.13 -5.17
N ILE A 112 5.63 -6.04 -5.23
CA ILE A 112 6.32 -5.09 -6.11
C ILE A 112 6.14 -5.49 -7.57
N PHE A 113 6.07 -6.80 -7.83
CA PHE A 113 6.03 -7.37 -9.18
C PHE A 113 4.60 -7.72 -9.62
N ASN A 114 3.68 -7.89 -8.68
CA ASN A 114 2.28 -8.18 -8.97
C ASN A 114 1.48 -6.89 -9.02
N SER A 115 0.87 -6.63 -10.15
CA SER A 115 -0.02 -5.49 -10.38
C SER A 115 -1.40 -5.67 -9.74
N LEU A 116 -1.46 -5.95 -8.45
CA LEU A 116 -2.68 -5.75 -7.68
C LEU A 116 -2.88 -4.25 -7.42
N GLY A 117 -3.02 -3.51 -8.49
CA GLY A 117 -3.05 -2.06 -8.51
C GLY A 117 -1.72 -1.47 -9.00
N SER A 118 -1.79 -0.40 -9.77
CA SER A 118 -0.66 0.31 -10.36
C SER A 118 0.35 0.86 -9.34
N ASP A 119 0.04 0.82 -8.05
CA ASP A 119 0.83 1.43 -6.98
C ASP A 119 1.71 0.44 -6.18
N GLY A 120 1.79 -0.80 -6.57
CA GLY A 120 2.64 -1.86 -6.01
C GLY A 120 2.90 -1.75 -4.50
N GLY A 121 2.43 -2.70 -3.73
CA GLY A 121 2.69 -2.74 -2.29
C GLY A 121 1.49 -2.41 -1.39
N LEU A 122 0.30 -2.23 -1.95
CA LEU A 122 -0.92 -2.16 -1.16
C LEU A 122 -1.23 -3.54 -0.55
N PHE A 123 -1.47 -3.58 0.74
CA PHE A 123 -1.96 -4.76 1.43
C PHE A 123 -3.09 -4.41 2.40
N VAL A 124 -3.94 -5.38 2.67
CA VAL A 124 -5.03 -5.27 3.63
C VAL A 124 -4.78 -6.28 4.75
N VAL A 125 -4.93 -5.87 5.98
CA VAL A 125 -4.90 -6.76 7.17
C VAL A 125 -6.27 -6.74 7.81
N ILE A 126 -6.82 -7.92 8.05
CA ILE A 126 -8.08 -8.12 8.73
C ILE A 126 -7.78 -8.58 10.16
N GLY A 127 -8.31 -7.86 11.12
CA GLY A 127 -8.13 -8.17 12.53
C GLY A 127 -9.44 -8.08 13.31
N LYS A 128 -9.53 -8.83 14.40
CA LYS A 128 -10.66 -8.84 15.31
C LYS A 128 -10.26 -8.29 16.66
N LYS A 129 -10.96 -7.25 17.14
CA LYS A 129 -10.74 -6.72 18.49
C LYS A 129 -11.11 -7.78 19.52
N GLN A 130 -10.18 -8.10 20.39
CA GLN A 130 -10.45 -8.96 21.53
C GLN A 130 -11.21 -8.15 22.60
N LYS A 131 -12.28 -8.74 23.13
CA LYS A 131 -12.95 -8.15 24.29
C LYS A 131 -12.06 -8.39 25.51
N ASN A 132 -11.79 -7.34 26.25
CA ASN A 132 -11.21 -7.45 27.59
C ASN A 132 -12.21 -8.12 28.51
#